data_45d782a35e328a43a3ad5d6c8f25743a
#
_entry.id   45d782a35e328a43a3ad5d6c8f25743a
#
_cell.length_a   1.000
_cell.length_b   1.000
_cell.length_c   1.000
_cell.angle_alpha   90.00
_cell.angle_beta   90.00
_cell.angle_gamma   90.00
#
_symmetry.space_group_name_H-M   'P 1'
#
loop_
_entity.id
_entity.type
_entity.pdbx_description
1 polymer ?
#
loop_
_entity_poly.entity_id
_entity_poly.type
_entity_poly.pdbx_seq_one_letter_code
_entity_poly.pdbx_strand_id
1 'polypeptide(L)'
;MIDPSARVHATADIEPDVSVGQGTSIWHRVQVRTGATIGADCVIGRDAFIDTGVTIGNRVKIQNAALVYHGVTVEDGVFIGPGAILTNDRYPRAITSSGDLARAEDWAVTPITLRYGSSIGAGAVVVAGVEVGRFAMAGAGAVVTRSVPNHALVAGSPARRIGWVCACGMRLVDGNGDPAPADPDRYAARTGLACPNCGRVYAYVPDAESLEERSGPRQGAPA
;
A
#
# COMPACT_ATOMS: atom_id res chain seq x y z
N MET A 1 19.62 9.21 -10.39
CA MET A 1 20.09 8.62 -11.67
C MET A 1 18.96 7.80 -12.28
N ILE A 2 18.68 7.96 -13.59
CA ILE A 2 17.62 7.19 -14.29
C ILE A 2 18.30 6.10 -15.11
N ASP A 3 17.86 4.83 -14.92
CA ASP A 3 18.38 3.70 -15.68
C ASP A 3 18.05 3.87 -17.17
N PRO A 4 18.98 3.56 -18.09
CA PRO A 4 18.76 3.72 -19.54
C PRO A 4 17.60 2.88 -20.12
N SER A 5 17.20 1.79 -19.46
CA SER A 5 16.06 0.96 -19.86
C SER A 5 14.70 1.47 -19.32
N ALA A 6 14.71 2.45 -18.42
CA ALA A 6 13.49 3.06 -17.93
C ALA A 6 12.81 3.91 -19.02
N ARG A 7 11.49 3.86 -19.06
CA ARG A 7 10.67 4.63 -20.01
C ARG A 7 10.03 5.81 -19.30
N VAL A 8 10.55 7.00 -19.50
CA VAL A 8 10.00 8.22 -18.92
C VAL A 8 9.30 9.01 -20.02
N HIS A 9 8.00 9.26 -19.85
CA HIS A 9 7.25 10.05 -20.83
C HIS A 9 7.73 11.50 -20.84
N ALA A 10 7.81 12.11 -22.02
CA ALA A 10 8.35 13.47 -22.21
C ALA A 10 7.62 14.58 -21.43
N THR A 11 6.39 14.33 -20.96
CA THR A 11 5.62 15.28 -20.12
C THR A 11 5.71 14.97 -18.63
N ALA A 12 6.49 13.98 -18.22
CA ALA A 12 6.76 13.75 -16.79
C ALA A 12 7.77 14.79 -16.28
N ASP A 13 7.55 15.25 -15.07
CA ASP A 13 8.39 16.21 -14.37
C ASP A 13 9.21 15.45 -13.32
N ILE A 14 10.50 15.24 -13.61
CA ILE A 14 11.42 14.52 -12.75
C ILE A 14 12.46 15.49 -12.21
N GLU A 15 12.37 15.80 -10.93
CA GLU A 15 13.30 16.72 -10.26
C GLU A 15 14.73 16.12 -10.13
N PRO A 16 15.74 16.95 -9.80
CA PRO A 16 17.11 16.47 -9.54
C PRO A 16 17.19 15.40 -8.44
N ASP A 17 18.25 14.61 -8.47
CA ASP A 17 18.56 13.57 -7.47
C ASP A 17 17.52 12.44 -7.33
N VAL A 18 16.61 12.31 -8.31
CA VAL A 18 15.71 11.17 -8.43
C VAL A 18 16.47 9.96 -8.99
N SER A 19 16.20 8.79 -8.41
CA SER A 19 16.67 7.50 -8.93
C SER A 19 15.51 6.67 -9.46
N VAL A 20 15.67 6.09 -10.67
CA VAL A 20 14.68 5.22 -11.29
C VAL A 20 15.36 3.95 -11.77
N GLY A 21 14.90 2.79 -11.31
CA GLY A 21 15.45 1.48 -11.64
C GLY A 21 15.07 0.98 -13.03
N GLN A 22 15.76 -0.08 -13.46
CA GLN A 22 15.60 -0.72 -14.78
C GLN A 22 14.14 -1.09 -15.06
N GLY A 23 13.73 -1.04 -16.32
CA GLY A 23 12.43 -1.51 -16.80
C GLY A 23 11.23 -0.69 -16.32
N THR A 24 11.41 0.29 -15.42
CA THR A 24 10.34 1.12 -14.88
C THR A 24 9.74 2.03 -15.94
N SER A 25 8.42 2.15 -15.92
CA SER A 25 7.67 3.02 -16.83
C SER A 25 6.98 4.15 -16.06
N ILE A 26 7.27 5.40 -16.44
CA ILE A 26 6.69 6.62 -15.88
C ILE A 26 5.86 7.32 -16.96
N TRP A 27 4.56 7.46 -16.72
CA TRP A 27 3.60 7.94 -17.71
C TRP A 27 3.44 9.47 -17.70
N HIS A 28 2.47 9.95 -18.47
CA HIS A 28 2.21 11.38 -18.72
C HIS A 28 2.00 12.17 -17.43
N ARG A 29 2.63 13.35 -17.33
CA ARG A 29 2.46 14.33 -16.25
C ARG A 29 2.62 13.77 -14.84
N VAL A 30 3.36 12.69 -14.70
CA VAL A 30 3.84 12.25 -13.38
C VAL A 30 4.82 13.27 -12.87
N GLN A 31 4.68 13.67 -11.60
CA GLN A 31 5.68 14.49 -10.92
C GLN A 31 6.42 13.63 -9.89
N VAL A 32 7.74 13.62 -9.99
CA VAL A 32 8.63 12.95 -9.01
C VAL A 32 9.59 13.98 -8.45
N ARG A 33 9.47 14.22 -7.15
CA ARG A 33 10.25 15.26 -6.49
C ARG A 33 11.64 14.76 -6.06
N THR A 34 12.49 15.74 -5.77
CA THR A 34 13.91 15.54 -5.46
C THR A 34 14.17 14.47 -4.41
N GLY A 35 15.23 13.69 -4.61
CA GLY A 35 15.65 12.64 -3.68
C GLY A 35 14.76 11.40 -3.61
N ALA A 36 13.65 11.33 -4.38
CA ALA A 36 12.83 10.13 -4.44
C ALA A 36 13.56 8.99 -5.14
N THR A 37 13.33 7.76 -4.66
CA THR A 37 13.89 6.55 -5.25
C THR A 37 12.78 5.62 -5.71
N ILE A 38 12.85 5.14 -6.96
CA ILE A 38 11.90 4.21 -7.56
C ILE A 38 12.69 2.98 -8.03
N GLY A 39 12.32 1.80 -7.55
CA GLY A 39 12.97 0.54 -7.90
C GLY A 39 12.74 0.10 -9.33
N ALA A 40 13.08 -1.16 -9.61
CA ALA A 40 12.98 -1.77 -10.93
C ALA A 40 11.56 -2.27 -11.24
N ASP A 41 11.23 -2.36 -12.54
CA ASP A 41 9.99 -2.95 -13.08
C ASP A 41 8.70 -2.32 -12.51
N CYS A 42 8.75 -1.03 -12.14
CA CYS A 42 7.60 -0.29 -11.65
C CYS A 42 6.76 0.31 -12.80
N VAL A 43 5.48 0.56 -12.50
CA VAL A 43 4.58 1.29 -13.39
C VAL A 43 3.98 2.45 -12.63
N ILE A 44 4.30 3.68 -13.05
CA ILE A 44 3.80 4.92 -12.45
C ILE A 44 2.82 5.56 -13.41
N GLY A 45 1.53 5.52 -13.05
CA GLY A 45 0.41 5.98 -13.86
C GLY A 45 0.37 7.51 -14.01
N ARG A 46 -0.34 7.97 -15.03
CA ARG A 46 -0.45 9.39 -15.35
C ARG A 46 -0.94 10.24 -14.18
N ASP A 47 -0.45 11.46 -14.08
CA ASP A 47 -0.83 12.43 -13.04
C ASP A 47 -0.53 11.97 -11.60
N ALA A 48 0.24 10.89 -11.41
CA ALA A 48 0.68 10.50 -10.07
C ALA A 48 1.69 11.51 -9.53
N PHE A 49 1.64 11.74 -8.22
CA PHE A 49 2.56 12.61 -7.49
C PHE A 49 3.39 11.78 -6.50
N ILE A 50 4.70 11.89 -6.58
CA ILE A 50 5.66 11.24 -5.69
C ILE A 50 6.52 12.33 -5.09
N ASP A 51 6.38 12.54 -3.78
CA ASP A 51 6.99 13.66 -3.08
C ASP A 51 8.47 13.42 -2.75
N THR A 52 9.11 14.44 -2.22
CA THR A 52 10.53 14.48 -1.83
C THR A 52 10.91 13.28 -0.96
N GLY A 53 11.99 12.59 -1.31
CA GLY A 53 12.61 11.55 -0.51
C GLY A 53 11.77 10.27 -0.35
N VAL A 54 10.65 10.11 -1.06
CA VAL A 54 9.84 8.89 -1.04
C VAL A 54 10.65 7.71 -1.57
N THR A 55 10.54 6.56 -0.88
CA THR A 55 11.20 5.32 -1.30
C THR A 55 10.18 4.33 -1.82
N ILE A 56 10.34 3.89 -3.06
CA ILE A 56 9.50 2.90 -3.73
C ILE A 56 10.37 1.71 -4.14
N GLY A 57 9.98 0.52 -3.69
CA GLY A 57 10.63 -0.75 -4.01
C GLY A 57 10.43 -1.18 -5.46
N ASN A 58 10.67 -2.44 -5.74
CA ASN A 58 10.59 -3.01 -7.10
C ASN A 58 9.18 -3.53 -7.41
N ARG A 59 8.82 -3.64 -8.69
CA ARG A 59 7.55 -4.22 -9.15
C ARG A 59 6.30 -3.56 -8.54
N VAL A 60 6.41 -2.28 -8.19
CA VAL A 60 5.30 -1.48 -7.64
C VAL A 60 4.45 -0.92 -8.77
N LYS A 61 3.13 -0.94 -8.58
CA LYS A 61 2.19 -0.28 -9.50
C LYS A 61 1.47 0.86 -8.79
N ILE A 62 1.80 2.08 -9.17
CA ILE A 62 1.08 3.30 -8.75
C ILE A 62 0.18 3.72 -9.88
N GLN A 63 -1.13 3.72 -9.64
CA GLN A 63 -2.13 4.03 -10.66
C GLN A 63 -2.33 5.54 -10.82
N ASN A 64 -3.12 5.91 -11.82
CA ASN A 64 -3.34 7.31 -12.22
C ASN A 64 -3.80 8.18 -11.05
N ALA A 65 -3.25 9.40 -10.96
CA ALA A 65 -3.61 10.43 -9.99
C ALA A 65 -3.47 10.01 -8.50
N ALA A 66 -2.69 8.98 -8.21
CA ALA A 66 -2.36 8.64 -6.82
C ALA A 66 -1.34 9.65 -6.26
N LEU A 67 -1.50 10.02 -4.97
CA LEU A 67 -0.66 11.00 -4.29
C LEU A 67 0.14 10.31 -3.18
N VAL A 68 1.46 10.32 -3.30
CA VAL A 68 2.40 9.68 -2.36
C VAL A 68 3.27 10.76 -1.75
N TYR A 69 2.92 11.19 -0.54
CA TYR A 69 3.57 12.31 0.12
C TYR A 69 4.86 11.91 0.86
N HIS A 70 5.66 12.92 1.20
CA HIS A 70 6.92 12.79 1.92
C HIS A 70 6.79 11.94 3.20
N GLY A 71 7.79 11.09 3.49
CA GLY A 71 7.78 10.16 4.61
C GLY A 71 7.12 8.81 4.31
N VAL A 72 6.63 8.60 3.09
CA VAL A 72 6.08 7.29 2.69
C VAL A 72 7.20 6.36 2.22
N THR A 73 7.13 5.11 2.70
CA THR A 73 7.94 3.98 2.21
C THR A 73 7.03 2.92 1.62
N VAL A 74 7.33 2.50 0.41
CA VAL A 74 6.58 1.47 -0.33
C VAL A 74 7.51 0.30 -0.61
N GLU A 75 7.24 -0.86 -0.03
CA GLU A 75 8.01 -2.08 -0.30
C GLU A 75 7.67 -2.68 -1.67
N ASP A 76 8.39 -3.75 -2.04
CA ASP A 76 8.23 -4.43 -3.33
C ASP A 76 6.81 -4.98 -3.55
N GLY A 77 6.37 -4.96 -4.80
CA GLY A 77 5.13 -5.61 -5.23
C GLY A 77 3.84 -4.94 -4.76
N VAL A 78 3.91 -3.74 -4.20
CA VAL A 78 2.74 -2.99 -3.72
C VAL A 78 1.91 -2.46 -4.89
N PHE A 79 0.59 -2.48 -4.71
CA PHE A 79 -0.36 -1.84 -5.61
C PHE A 79 -1.01 -0.62 -4.95
N ILE A 80 -0.95 0.54 -5.60
CA ILE A 80 -1.63 1.78 -5.18
C ILE A 80 -2.65 2.15 -6.25
N GLY A 81 -3.93 2.07 -5.91
CA GLY A 81 -5.06 2.31 -6.81
C GLY A 81 -5.19 3.76 -7.28
N PRO A 82 -5.95 4.00 -8.35
CA PRO A 82 -6.12 5.34 -8.91
C PRO A 82 -6.76 6.30 -7.90
N GLY A 83 -6.22 7.51 -7.82
CA GLY A 83 -6.69 8.53 -6.89
C GLY A 83 -6.50 8.24 -5.40
N ALA A 84 -5.74 7.21 -5.05
CA ALA A 84 -5.42 6.94 -3.64
C ALA A 84 -4.47 8.01 -3.09
N ILE A 85 -4.61 8.32 -1.79
CA ILE A 85 -3.84 9.38 -1.11
C ILE A 85 -3.16 8.80 0.13
N LEU A 86 -1.83 8.93 0.19
CA LEU A 86 -1.04 8.59 1.37
C LEU A 86 -0.55 9.89 2.01
N THR A 87 -1.17 10.29 3.13
CA THR A 87 -0.89 11.58 3.78
C THR A 87 0.39 11.52 4.63
N ASN A 88 0.90 12.66 5.09
CA ASN A 88 2.12 12.74 5.90
C ASN A 88 1.97 13.61 7.16
N ASP A 89 0.90 14.38 7.25
CA ASP A 89 0.57 15.20 8.41
C ASP A 89 -0.70 14.65 9.09
N ARG A 90 -0.58 14.34 10.39
CA ARG A 90 -1.67 13.81 11.19
C ARG A 90 -2.56 14.91 11.77
N TYR A 91 -2.02 16.12 11.95
CA TYR A 91 -2.67 17.24 12.60
C TYR A 91 -2.51 18.54 11.80
N PRO A 92 -2.95 18.57 10.52
CA PRO A 92 -2.65 19.67 9.61
C PRO A 92 -3.24 20.99 10.10
N ARG A 93 -2.40 22.02 10.11
CA ARG A 93 -2.77 23.40 10.40
C ARG A 93 -2.01 24.35 9.46
N ALA A 94 -2.70 25.35 8.96
CA ALA A 94 -2.09 26.40 8.17
C ALA A 94 -1.39 27.45 9.03
N ILE A 95 -1.76 27.56 10.29
CA ILE A 95 -1.23 28.53 11.25
C ILE A 95 -0.82 27.84 12.57
N THR A 96 0.17 28.42 13.25
CA THR A 96 0.59 28.07 14.60
C THR A 96 -0.47 28.49 15.63
N SER A 97 -0.28 28.10 16.88
CA SER A 97 -1.14 28.54 17.99
C SER A 97 -1.07 30.05 18.26
N SER A 98 0.02 30.74 17.83
CA SER A 98 0.16 32.21 17.90
C SER A 98 -0.51 32.94 16.72
N GLY A 99 -0.99 32.22 15.70
CA GLY A 99 -1.63 32.81 14.53
C GLY A 99 -0.70 33.08 13.34
N ASP A 100 0.59 32.72 13.45
CA ASP A 100 1.56 32.87 12.38
C ASP A 100 1.43 31.74 11.35
N LEU A 101 1.86 31.97 10.11
CA LEU A 101 1.90 30.92 9.07
C LEU A 101 2.80 29.77 9.53
N ALA A 102 2.24 28.56 9.64
CA ALA A 102 3.01 27.36 9.97
C ALA A 102 4.01 27.04 8.83
N ARG A 103 5.23 26.70 9.23
CA ARG A 103 6.37 26.37 8.36
C ARG A 103 6.83 24.93 8.57
N ALA A 104 7.86 24.53 7.85
CA ALA A 104 8.36 23.14 7.90
C ALA A 104 8.80 22.70 9.31
N GLU A 105 9.32 23.63 10.12
CA GLU A 105 9.73 23.40 11.50
C GLU A 105 8.58 23.29 12.52
N ASP A 106 7.38 23.70 12.14
CA ASP A 106 6.20 23.71 13.02
C ASP A 106 5.40 22.42 13.02
N TRP A 107 5.80 21.43 12.20
CA TRP A 107 5.13 20.13 12.13
C TRP A 107 6.14 19.00 11.93
N ALA A 108 5.73 17.78 12.27
CA ALA A 108 6.56 16.59 12.11
C ALA A 108 5.93 15.61 11.13
N VAL A 109 6.75 15.11 10.23
CA VAL A 109 6.35 14.03 9.33
C VAL A 109 6.01 12.78 10.14
N THR A 110 4.83 12.23 9.90
CA THR A 110 4.43 10.95 10.48
C THR A 110 4.42 9.90 9.37
N PRO A 111 5.41 8.97 9.35
CA PRO A 111 5.65 8.11 8.18
C PRO A 111 4.53 7.09 7.96
N ILE A 112 4.34 6.71 6.70
CA ILE A 112 3.51 5.57 6.29
C ILE A 112 4.43 4.50 5.71
N THR A 113 4.15 3.23 6.05
CA THR A 113 4.82 2.08 5.44
C THR A 113 3.80 1.18 4.78
N LEU A 114 3.96 0.94 3.47
CA LEU A 114 3.23 -0.09 2.75
C LEU A 114 4.14 -1.30 2.61
N ARG A 115 3.79 -2.39 3.30
CA ARG A 115 4.58 -3.62 3.31
C ARG A 115 4.39 -4.43 2.04
N TYR A 116 5.32 -5.33 1.80
CA TYR A 116 5.41 -6.20 0.62
C TYR A 116 4.05 -6.74 0.17
N GLY A 117 3.74 -6.54 -1.11
CA GLY A 117 2.55 -7.08 -1.76
C GLY A 117 1.21 -6.51 -1.27
N SER A 118 1.22 -5.48 -0.41
CA SER A 118 -0.03 -4.83 0.02
C SER A 118 -0.73 -4.09 -1.11
N SER A 119 -2.04 -3.86 -0.96
CA SER A 119 -2.86 -3.20 -1.99
C SER A 119 -3.72 -2.10 -1.39
N ILE A 120 -3.66 -0.92 -1.98
CA ILE A 120 -4.49 0.23 -1.64
C ILE A 120 -5.52 0.42 -2.76
N GLY A 121 -6.80 0.33 -2.44
CA GLY A 121 -7.90 0.46 -3.41
C GLY A 121 -8.05 1.88 -3.98
N ALA A 122 -8.77 1.98 -5.09
CA ALA A 122 -9.04 3.26 -5.74
C ALA A 122 -9.69 4.27 -4.79
N GLY A 123 -9.19 5.51 -4.78
CA GLY A 123 -9.72 6.59 -3.94
C GLY A 123 -9.58 6.38 -2.43
N ALA A 124 -8.83 5.37 -1.98
CA ALA A 124 -8.60 5.16 -0.55
C ALA A 124 -7.63 6.20 0.00
N VAL A 125 -7.84 6.58 1.26
CA VAL A 125 -6.96 7.52 1.99
C VAL A 125 -6.26 6.76 3.12
N VAL A 126 -4.93 6.78 3.13
CA VAL A 126 -4.12 6.25 4.24
C VAL A 126 -3.63 7.42 5.08
N VAL A 127 -4.05 7.47 6.33
CA VAL A 127 -3.72 8.55 7.27
C VAL A 127 -2.28 8.36 7.77
N ALA A 128 -1.57 9.46 7.95
CA ALA A 128 -0.21 9.51 8.48
C ALA A 128 -0.03 8.65 9.75
N GLY A 129 1.08 7.92 9.84
CA GLY A 129 1.42 7.02 10.94
C GLY A 129 0.87 5.60 10.82
N VAL A 130 0.30 5.24 9.66
CA VAL A 130 -0.25 3.91 9.42
C VAL A 130 0.78 3.00 8.75
N GLU A 131 0.87 1.76 9.24
CA GLU A 131 1.50 0.66 8.51
C GLU A 131 0.41 -0.23 7.88
N VAL A 132 0.54 -0.54 6.59
CA VAL A 132 -0.28 -1.54 5.91
C VAL A 132 0.54 -2.81 5.74
N GLY A 133 0.15 -3.86 6.43
CA GLY A 133 0.88 -5.13 6.52
C GLY A 133 1.03 -5.87 5.20
N ARG A 134 1.89 -6.90 5.21
CA ARG A 134 2.18 -7.74 4.03
C ARG A 134 0.90 -8.34 3.46
N PHE A 135 0.71 -8.22 2.14
CA PHE A 135 -0.48 -8.69 1.43
C PHE A 135 -1.82 -8.17 1.99
N ALA A 136 -1.82 -7.20 2.89
CA ALA A 136 -3.06 -6.57 3.34
C ALA A 136 -3.70 -5.77 2.23
N MET A 137 -5.02 -5.60 2.29
CA MET A 137 -5.77 -4.89 1.27
C MET A 137 -6.72 -3.87 1.90
N ALA A 138 -6.59 -2.62 1.48
CA ALA A 138 -7.59 -1.59 1.73
C ALA A 138 -8.55 -1.53 0.53
N GLY A 139 -9.85 -1.67 0.77
CA GLY A 139 -10.88 -1.57 -0.25
C GLY A 139 -10.97 -0.17 -0.86
N ALA A 140 -11.58 -0.06 -2.04
CA ALA A 140 -11.80 1.23 -2.70
C ALA A 140 -12.57 2.20 -1.78
N GLY A 141 -12.16 3.47 -1.75
CA GLY A 141 -12.76 4.53 -0.91
C GLY A 141 -12.54 4.37 0.59
N ALA A 142 -11.71 3.42 1.04
CA ALA A 142 -11.46 3.23 2.46
C ALA A 142 -10.65 4.39 3.06
N VAL A 143 -10.99 4.81 4.30
CA VAL A 143 -10.18 5.75 5.08
C VAL A 143 -9.45 4.99 6.19
N VAL A 144 -8.18 4.66 5.93
CA VAL A 144 -7.35 3.82 6.80
C VAL A 144 -6.70 4.69 7.88
N THR A 145 -7.23 4.62 9.10
CA THR A 145 -6.84 5.46 10.24
C THR A 145 -6.00 4.72 11.29
N ARG A 146 -5.79 3.41 11.12
CA ARG A 146 -5.00 2.54 12.00
C ARG A 146 -4.24 1.54 11.16
N SER A 147 -3.12 1.04 11.69
CA SER A 147 -2.33 0.00 11.03
C SER A 147 -3.16 -1.24 10.72
N VAL A 148 -2.86 -1.84 9.59
CA VAL A 148 -3.59 -2.98 9.02
C VAL A 148 -2.71 -4.21 9.13
N PRO A 149 -3.15 -5.28 9.82
CA PRO A 149 -2.37 -6.50 9.95
C PRO A 149 -2.11 -7.21 8.62
N ASN A 150 -1.11 -8.09 8.58
CA ASN A 150 -0.81 -8.90 7.40
C ASN A 150 -2.05 -9.65 6.93
N HIS A 151 -2.29 -9.67 5.62
CA HIS A 151 -3.42 -10.35 4.99
C HIS A 151 -4.81 -9.83 5.38
N ALA A 152 -4.94 -8.78 6.20
CA ALA A 152 -6.25 -8.25 6.55
C ALA A 152 -6.87 -7.49 5.37
N LEU A 153 -8.17 -7.71 5.16
CA LEU A 153 -9.02 -6.93 4.25
C LEU A 153 -9.78 -5.90 5.07
N VAL A 154 -9.53 -4.61 4.80
CA VAL A 154 -10.22 -3.50 5.46
C VAL A 154 -11.01 -2.66 4.48
N ALA A 155 -12.15 -2.13 4.90
CA ALA A 155 -12.97 -1.22 4.08
C ALA A 155 -13.77 -0.25 4.95
N GLY A 156 -14.32 0.79 4.34
CA GLY A 156 -15.19 1.79 4.99
C GLY A 156 -14.45 3.04 5.48
N SER A 157 -15.18 3.96 6.06
CA SER A 157 -14.67 5.23 6.63
C SER A 157 -15.27 5.43 8.02
N PRO A 158 -14.48 5.31 9.09
CA PRO A 158 -13.11 4.80 9.12
C PRO A 158 -13.05 3.30 8.75
N ALA A 159 -11.94 2.87 8.11
CA ALA A 159 -11.77 1.50 7.68
C ALA A 159 -11.81 0.51 8.86
N ARG A 160 -12.49 -0.62 8.65
CA ARG A 160 -12.57 -1.74 9.59
C ARG A 160 -12.24 -3.03 8.87
N ARG A 161 -11.65 -3.99 9.58
CA ARG A 161 -11.42 -5.32 9.03
C ARG A 161 -12.75 -5.99 8.71
N ILE A 162 -12.90 -6.46 7.47
CA ILE A 162 -14.09 -7.13 6.96
C ILE A 162 -13.79 -8.57 6.51
N GLY A 163 -12.56 -9.02 6.68
CA GLY A 163 -12.11 -10.36 6.33
C GLY A 163 -10.61 -10.43 6.12
N TRP A 164 -10.21 -11.43 5.34
CA TRP A 164 -8.83 -11.76 5.07
C TRP A 164 -8.62 -12.07 3.60
N VAL A 165 -7.41 -11.79 3.09
CA VAL A 165 -7.04 -12.02 1.69
C VAL A 165 -5.78 -12.87 1.56
N CYS A 166 -5.77 -13.68 0.53
CA CYS A 166 -4.61 -14.45 0.11
C CYS A 166 -3.54 -13.55 -0.53
N ALA A 167 -2.30 -14.03 -0.60
CA ALA A 167 -1.25 -13.38 -1.38
C ALA A 167 -1.60 -13.22 -2.88
N CYS A 168 -2.52 -14.02 -3.43
CA CYS A 168 -3.04 -13.84 -4.79
C CYS A 168 -4.19 -12.80 -4.89
N GLY A 169 -4.58 -12.15 -3.79
CA GLY A 169 -5.63 -11.13 -3.74
C GLY A 169 -7.05 -11.65 -3.52
N MET A 170 -7.29 -12.96 -3.59
CA MET A 170 -8.61 -13.54 -3.34
C MET A 170 -8.97 -13.53 -1.86
N ARG A 171 -10.25 -13.27 -1.55
CA ARG A 171 -10.76 -13.39 -0.19
C ARG A 171 -10.64 -14.84 0.29
N LEU A 172 -10.14 -15.03 1.51
CA LEU A 172 -10.02 -16.34 2.12
C LEU A 172 -11.38 -16.86 2.60
N VAL A 173 -11.50 -18.18 2.66
CA VAL A 173 -12.68 -18.89 3.16
C VAL A 173 -12.30 -19.78 4.34
N ASP A 174 -13.27 -20.09 5.18
CA ASP A 174 -13.16 -21.04 6.28
C ASP A 174 -13.32 -22.51 5.81
N GLY A 175 -13.31 -23.45 6.73
CA GLY A 175 -13.47 -24.88 6.45
C GLY A 175 -14.83 -25.28 5.86
N ASN A 176 -15.83 -24.43 5.91
CA ASN A 176 -17.16 -24.64 5.30
C ASN A 176 -17.24 -24.00 3.90
N GLY A 177 -16.24 -23.24 3.47
CA GLY A 177 -16.25 -22.50 2.23
C GLY A 177 -16.88 -21.11 2.34
N ASP A 178 -17.24 -20.66 3.55
CA ASP A 178 -17.78 -19.33 3.79
C ASP A 178 -16.66 -18.29 3.86
N PRO A 179 -16.94 -17.02 3.44
CA PRO A 179 -15.97 -15.95 3.56
C PRO A 179 -15.43 -15.84 4.99
N ALA A 180 -14.11 -15.84 5.11
CA ALA A 180 -13.42 -15.71 6.39
C ALA A 180 -13.93 -14.47 7.15
N PRO A 181 -14.55 -14.60 8.36
CA PRO A 181 -15.08 -13.46 9.11
C PRO A 181 -13.97 -12.49 9.54
N ALA A 182 -14.38 -11.28 9.93
CA ALA A 182 -13.45 -10.25 10.40
C ALA A 182 -12.90 -10.52 11.80
N ASP A 183 -13.66 -11.24 12.62
CA ASP A 183 -13.37 -11.46 14.03
C ASP A 183 -12.37 -12.62 14.21
N PRO A 184 -11.18 -12.36 14.79
CA PRO A 184 -10.16 -13.38 14.98
C PRO A 184 -10.54 -14.43 16.02
N ASP A 185 -11.34 -14.12 17.04
CA ASP A 185 -11.69 -15.05 18.10
C ASP A 185 -12.51 -16.24 17.59
N ARG A 186 -13.17 -16.07 16.44
CA ARG A 186 -13.87 -17.16 15.75
C ARG A 186 -12.95 -18.18 15.09
N TYR A 187 -11.63 -17.86 14.94
CA TYR A 187 -10.64 -18.74 14.30
C TYR A 187 -9.67 -19.40 15.27
N ALA A 188 -9.50 -18.86 16.48
CA ALA A 188 -8.47 -19.28 17.43
C ALA A 188 -8.55 -20.78 17.78
N ALA A 189 -9.64 -21.47 17.44
CA ALA A 189 -9.87 -22.87 17.76
C ALA A 189 -10.11 -23.80 16.56
N ARG A 190 -10.20 -23.32 15.31
CA ARG A 190 -10.63 -24.18 14.20
C ARG A 190 -9.92 -23.87 12.89
N THR A 191 -9.34 -24.91 12.30
CA THR A 191 -8.99 -25.12 10.88
C THR A 191 -8.54 -23.87 10.11
N GLY A 192 -7.33 -23.92 9.55
CA GLY A 192 -6.74 -22.86 8.75
C GLY A 192 -7.69 -22.28 7.68
N LEU A 193 -7.51 -21.02 7.38
CA LEU A 193 -8.19 -20.37 6.24
C LEU A 193 -7.58 -20.84 4.94
N ALA A 194 -8.39 -21.03 3.91
CA ALA A 194 -7.92 -21.50 2.62
C ALA A 194 -8.25 -20.47 1.51
N CYS A 195 -7.38 -20.41 0.50
CA CYS A 195 -7.66 -19.67 -0.71
C CYS A 195 -8.44 -20.54 -1.71
N PRO A 196 -9.66 -20.16 -2.10
CA PRO A 196 -10.44 -20.96 -3.05
C PRO A 196 -9.83 -20.99 -4.46
N ASN A 197 -8.99 -20.00 -4.81
CA ASN A 197 -8.35 -19.89 -6.11
C ASN A 197 -7.04 -20.69 -6.19
N CYS A 198 -6.06 -20.40 -5.32
CA CYS A 198 -4.72 -20.98 -5.43
C CYS A 198 -4.43 -22.07 -4.38
N GLY A 199 -5.35 -22.34 -3.45
CA GLY A 199 -5.26 -23.40 -2.46
C GLY A 199 -4.27 -23.17 -1.32
N ARG A 200 -3.62 -21.97 -1.22
CA ARG A 200 -2.80 -21.63 -0.05
C ARG A 200 -3.62 -21.72 1.23
N VAL A 201 -2.99 -22.17 2.29
CA VAL A 201 -3.59 -22.29 3.62
C VAL A 201 -2.88 -21.37 4.59
N TYR A 202 -3.64 -20.72 5.44
CA TYR A 202 -3.18 -19.75 6.42
C TYR A 202 -3.64 -20.14 7.83
N ALA A 203 -2.83 -19.80 8.83
CA ALA A 203 -3.23 -19.90 10.24
C ALA A 203 -3.24 -18.50 10.86
N TYR A 204 -4.18 -18.27 11.76
CA TYR A 204 -4.22 -17.06 12.57
C TYR A 204 -3.16 -17.10 13.66
N VAL A 205 -2.45 -15.99 13.82
CA VAL A 205 -1.43 -15.79 14.86
C VAL A 205 -1.96 -14.72 15.83
N PRO A 206 -2.46 -15.13 17.01
CA PRO A 206 -3.13 -14.21 17.95
C PRO A 206 -2.27 -13.04 18.39
N ASP A 207 -1.01 -13.28 18.75
CA ASP A 207 -0.09 -12.25 19.27
C ASP A 207 0.23 -11.16 18.23
N ALA A 208 0.15 -11.52 16.94
CA ALA A 208 0.37 -10.58 15.83
C ALA A 208 -0.95 -10.06 15.21
N GLU A 209 -2.10 -10.52 15.69
CA GLU A 209 -3.43 -10.27 15.11
C GLU A 209 -3.48 -10.44 13.58
N SER A 210 -2.69 -11.36 13.03
CA SER A 210 -2.41 -11.49 11.60
C SER A 210 -2.51 -12.93 11.11
N LEU A 211 -2.36 -13.15 9.80
CA LEU A 211 -2.27 -14.49 9.23
C LEU A 211 -0.83 -14.80 8.81
N GLU A 212 -0.46 -16.07 8.97
CA GLU A 212 0.75 -16.66 8.39
C GLU A 212 0.39 -17.77 7.40
N GLU A 213 1.10 -17.82 6.28
CA GLU A 213 0.98 -18.89 5.29
C GLU A 213 1.57 -20.20 5.87
N ARG A 214 0.82 -21.29 5.80
CA ARG A 214 1.21 -22.63 6.27
C ARG A 214 1.56 -23.57 5.12
N SER A 215 0.96 -23.35 3.95
CA SER A 215 1.27 -24.11 2.74
C SER A 215 1.17 -23.25 1.51
N GLY A 216 2.07 -23.49 0.54
CA GLY A 216 2.11 -22.78 -0.73
C GLY A 216 0.92 -23.10 -1.64
N PRO A 217 0.89 -22.52 -2.86
CA PRO A 217 -0.18 -22.74 -3.83
C PRO A 217 -0.21 -24.21 -4.27
N ARG A 218 -1.41 -24.68 -4.65
CA ARG A 218 -1.56 -25.99 -5.30
C ARG A 218 -0.80 -25.98 -6.62
N GLN A 219 -0.19 -27.10 -6.98
CA GLN A 219 0.44 -27.27 -8.31
C GLN A 219 -0.62 -27.02 -9.38
N GLY A 220 -0.28 -26.16 -10.38
CA GLY A 220 -1.19 -25.79 -11.47
C GLY A 220 -2.22 -24.70 -11.16
N ALA A 221 -2.17 -24.07 -9.99
CA ALA A 221 -3.01 -22.91 -9.70
C ALA A 221 -2.59 -21.71 -10.59
N PRO A 222 -3.56 -20.93 -11.12
CA PRO A 222 -3.23 -19.72 -11.89
C PRO A 222 -2.48 -18.71 -11.01
N ALA A 223 -1.57 -17.97 -11.65
CA ALA A 223 -0.81 -16.90 -11.03
C ALA A 223 -1.67 -15.66 -10.69
#